data_f38642020b34f8019f5b60d85f0c8ed3
#
_entry.id   f38642020b34f8019f5b60d85f0c8ed3
#
_cell.length_a   1.000
_cell.length_b   1.000
_cell.length_c   1.000
_cell.angle_alpha   90.00
_cell.angle_beta   90.00
_cell.angle_gamma   90.00
#
_symmetry.space_group_name_H-M   'P 1'
#
loop_
_entity.id
_entity.type
_entity.pdbx_description
1 polymer ?
#
loop_
_entity_poly.entity_id
_entity_poly.type
_entity_poly.pdbx_seq_one_letter_code
_entity_poly.pdbx_strand_id
1 'polypeptide(L)'
;MKSKLTEKGQALILIVFGIVAMVALTGLAIDGSATYTNRQGAQNAADAAALAGALQLSLNNTSNVVSAATNVAQTNGSSSATNAVVTVNNPPSTGCGCQPPVQM
;
A
#
# COMPACT_ATOMS: atom_id res chain seq x y z
N MET A 1 -14.07 -7.60 -59.67
CA MET A 1 -14.96 -7.04 -58.63
C MET A 1 -15.14 -7.92 -57.38
N LYS A 2 -14.22 -8.85 -57.08
CA LYS A 2 -14.35 -9.77 -55.92
C LYS A 2 -13.54 -9.40 -54.66
N SER A 3 -12.78 -8.33 -54.67
CA SER A 3 -11.87 -7.98 -53.56
C SER A 3 -12.47 -7.07 -52.45
N LYS A 4 -13.56 -6.36 -52.72
CA LYS A 4 -14.11 -5.36 -51.79
C LYS A 4 -14.91 -5.93 -50.60
N LEU A 5 -15.34 -7.17 -50.66
CA LEU A 5 -16.08 -7.80 -49.55
C LEU A 5 -15.18 -8.45 -48.52
N THR A 6 -13.96 -8.83 -48.91
CA THR A 6 -12.98 -9.46 -48.04
C THR A 6 -12.31 -8.44 -47.12
N GLU A 7 -12.10 -7.22 -47.58
CA GLU A 7 -11.46 -6.14 -46.82
C GLU A 7 -12.33 -5.65 -45.65
N LYS A 8 -13.65 -5.63 -45.81
CA LYS A 8 -14.58 -5.22 -44.74
C LYS A 8 -14.63 -6.23 -43.59
N GLY A 9 -14.51 -7.52 -43.87
CA GLY A 9 -14.46 -8.57 -42.86
C GLY A 9 -13.16 -8.55 -42.06
N GLN A 10 -12.04 -8.27 -42.70
CA GLN A 10 -10.71 -8.19 -42.04
C GLN A 10 -10.62 -7.00 -41.11
N ALA A 11 -11.17 -5.84 -41.48
CA ALA A 11 -11.21 -4.66 -40.63
C ALA A 11 -12.03 -4.89 -39.34
N LEU A 12 -13.14 -5.61 -39.43
CA LEU A 12 -13.99 -5.92 -38.28
C LEU A 12 -13.28 -6.80 -37.25
N ILE A 13 -12.52 -7.79 -37.70
CA ILE A 13 -11.70 -8.64 -36.81
C ILE A 13 -10.67 -7.81 -36.09
N LEU A 14 -9.98 -6.90 -36.76
CA LEU A 14 -8.99 -6.02 -36.14
C LEU A 14 -9.61 -5.09 -35.09
N ILE A 15 -10.80 -4.56 -35.34
CA ILE A 15 -11.54 -3.71 -34.40
C ILE A 15 -11.91 -4.51 -33.16
N VAL A 16 -12.39 -5.73 -33.27
CA VAL A 16 -12.75 -6.58 -32.13
C VAL A 16 -11.51 -6.88 -31.27
N PHE A 17 -10.38 -7.25 -31.88
CA PHE A 17 -9.12 -7.44 -31.15
C PHE A 17 -8.64 -6.15 -30.46
N GLY A 18 -8.80 -5.00 -31.11
CA GLY A 18 -8.46 -3.70 -30.55
C GLY A 18 -9.27 -3.38 -29.28
N ILE A 19 -10.58 -3.63 -29.31
CA ILE A 19 -11.46 -3.43 -28.16
C ILE A 19 -11.07 -4.33 -26.99
N VAL A 20 -10.84 -5.63 -27.25
CA VAL A 20 -10.42 -6.58 -26.21
C VAL A 20 -9.09 -6.17 -25.58
N ALA A 21 -8.13 -5.74 -26.41
CA ALA A 21 -6.85 -5.26 -25.91
C ALA A 21 -7.01 -4.00 -25.03
N MET A 22 -7.84 -3.05 -25.40
CA MET A 22 -8.11 -1.86 -24.60
C MET A 22 -8.75 -2.20 -23.25
N VAL A 23 -9.72 -3.11 -23.21
CA VAL A 23 -10.36 -3.55 -21.97
C VAL A 23 -9.35 -4.26 -21.05
N ALA A 24 -8.49 -5.12 -21.61
CA ALA A 24 -7.45 -5.80 -20.85
C ALA A 24 -6.43 -4.83 -20.22
N LEU A 25 -5.98 -3.84 -20.99
CA LEU A 25 -5.06 -2.81 -20.48
C LEU A 25 -5.70 -1.96 -19.38
N THR A 26 -6.97 -1.61 -19.52
CA THR A 26 -7.70 -0.84 -18.50
C THR A 26 -7.81 -1.63 -17.21
N GLY A 27 -8.13 -2.93 -17.25
CA GLY A 27 -8.16 -3.79 -16.08
C GLY A 27 -6.82 -3.86 -15.36
N LEU A 28 -5.73 -4.03 -16.10
CA LEU A 28 -4.39 -4.06 -15.53
C LEU A 28 -3.98 -2.73 -14.86
N ALA A 29 -4.38 -1.60 -15.45
CA ALA A 29 -4.10 -0.28 -14.88
C ALA A 29 -4.83 -0.06 -13.55
N ILE A 30 -6.08 -0.52 -13.43
CA ILE A 30 -6.86 -0.42 -12.20
C ILE A 30 -6.23 -1.27 -11.09
N ASP A 31 -5.88 -2.52 -11.37
CA ASP A 31 -5.26 -3.41 -10.39
C ASP A 31 -3.90 -2.91 -9.92
N GLY A 32 -3.07 -2.39 -10.82
CA GLY A 32 -1.79 -1.81 -10.49
C GLY A 32 -1.91 -0.57 -9.60
N SER A 33 -2.88 0.29 -9.87
CA SER A 33 -3.16 1.48 -9.08
C SER A 33 -3.60 1.13 -7.66
N ALA A 34 -4.47 0.15 -7.48
CA ALA A 34 -4.93 -0.30 -6.17
C ALA A 34 -3.78 -0.82 -5.29
N THR A 35 -2.88 -1.60 -5.87
CA THR A 35 -1.71 -2.13 -5.16
C THR A 35 -0.76 -1.03 -4.71
N TYR A 36 -0.52 -0.04 -5.57
CA TYR A 36 0.33 1.10 -5.25
C TYR A 36 -0.26 1.95 -4.11
N THR A 37 -1.56 2.26 -4.18
CA THR A 37 -2.26 3.05 -3.15
C THR A 37 -2.24 2.35 -1.80
N ASN A 38 -2.43 1.03 -1.76
CA ASN A 38 -2.38 0.27 -0.52
C ASN A 38 -0.99 0.31 0.14
N ARG A 39 0.08 0.20 -0.65
CA ARG A 39 1.45 0.33 -0.14
C ARG A 39 1.74 1.72 0.43
N GLN A 40 1.33 2.75 -0.28
CA GLN A 40 1.49 4.13 0.17
C GLN A 40 0.69 4.41 1.44
N GLY A 41 -0.54 3.91 1.53
CA GLY A 41 -1.37 4.00 2.73
C GLY A 41 -0.73 3.32 3.94
N ALA A 42 -0.19 2.12 3.78
CA ALA A 42 0.49 1.40 4.84
C ALA A 42 1.75 2.12 5.33
N GLN A 43 2.52 2.70 4.40
CA GLN A 43 3.72 3.47 4.74
C GLN A 43 3.37 4.75 5.50
N ASN A 44 2.38 5.50 5.04
CA ASN A 44 1.90 6.70 5.74
C ASN A 44 1.38 6.37 7.15
N ALA A 45 0.68 5.25 7.29
CA ALA A 45 0.20 4.78 8.60
C ALA A 45 1.36 4.42 9.55
N ALA A 46 2.40 3.76 9.03
CA ALA A 46 3.59 3.42 9.81
C ALA A 46 4.37 4.66 10.25
N ASP A 47 4.56 5.62 9.38
CA ASP A 47 5.25 6.89 9.68
C ASP A 47 4.48 7.70 10.73
N ALA A 48 3.16 7.81 10.60
CA ALA A 48 2.32 8.49 11.58
C ALA A 48 2.33 7.78 12.95
N ALA A 49 2.32 6.44 12.96
CA ALA A 49 2.41 5.64 14.16
C ALA A 49 3.76 5.81 14.87
N ALA A 50 4.85 5.83 14.11
CA ALA A 50 6.19 6.05 14.64
C ALA A 50 6.31 7.44 15.31
N LEU A 51 5.74 8.46 14.68
CA LEU A 51 5.70 9.80 15.25
C LEU A 51 4.88 9.87 16.54
N ALA A 52 3.73 9.21 16.58
CA ALA A 52 2.89 9.13 17.77
C ALA A 52 3.62 8.42 18.93
N GLY A 53 4.32 7.33 18.64
CA GLY A 53 5.14 6.62 19.62
C GLY A 53 6.30 7.48 20.13
N ALA A 54 7.00 8.17 19.25
CA ALA A 54 8.10 9.07 19.62
C ALA A 54 7.62 10.23 20.51
N LEU A 55 6.42 10.76 20.26
CA LEU A 55 5.82 11.78 21.10
C LEU A 55 5.57 11.27 22.52
N GLN A 56 5.06 10.05 22.69
CA GLN A 56 4.88 9.46 24.03
C GLN A 56 6.21 9.26 24.77
N LEU A 57 7.26 8.88 24.04
CA LEU A 57 8.60 8.78 24.63
C LEU A 57 9.14 10.13 25.09
N SER A 58 8.93 11.18 24.31
CA SER A 58 9.37 12.54 24.67
C SER A 58 8.64 13.08 25.91
N LEU A 59 7.42 12.61 26.15
CA LEU A 59 6.62 12.93 27.34
C LEU A 59 6.92 12.02 28.55
N ASN A 60 7.94 11.16 28.47
CA ASN A 60 8.25 10.11 29.45
C ASN A 60 7.09 9.14 29.75
N ASN A 61 6.17 8.98 28.83
CA ASN A 61 5.00 8.11 28.97
C ASN A 61 5.22 6.78 28.25
N THR A 62 6.20 6.02 28.69
CA THR A 62 6.63 4.76 28.04
C THR A 62 5.54 3.68 28.01
N SER A 63 4.61 3.69 28.97
CA SER A 63 3.50 2.73 29.03
C SER A 63 2.49 2.88 27.89
N ASN A 64 2.36 4.08 27.31
CA ASN A 64 1.39 4.39 26.26
C ASN A 64 1.97 4.39 24.85
N VAL A 65 3.26 4.14 24.69
CA VAL A 65 3.94 4.17 23.38
C VAL A 65 3.28 3.21 22.38
N VAL A 66 3.09 1.95 22.77
CA VAL A 66 2.55 0.91 21.91
C VAL A 66 1.08 1.18 21.58
N SER A 67 0.28 1.57 22.56
CA SER A 67 -1.15 1.86 22.35
C SER A 67 -1.37 3.09 21.47
N ALA A 68 -0.61 4.16 21.68
CA ALA A 68 -0.69 5.35 20.85
C ALA A 68 -0.28 5.09 19.40
N ALA A 69 0.84 4.40 19.19
CA ALA A 69 1.29 4.02 17.86
C ALA A 69 0.31 3.11 17.14
N THR A 70 -0.24 2.09 17.83
CA THR A 70 -1.23 1.18 17.25
C THR A 70 -2.51 1.89 16.87
N ASN A 71 -3.04 2.76 17.72
CA ASN A 71 -4.23 3.55 17.42
C ASN A 71 -4.05 4.44 16.19
N VAL A 72 -2.92 5.13 16.08
CA VAL A 72 -2.63 6.00 14.94
C VAL A 72 -2.45 5.20 13.66
N ALA A 73 -1.78 4.04 13.71
CA ALA A 73 -1.66 3.15 12.56
C ALA A 73 -3.04 2.68 12.05
N GLN A 74 -3.91 2.28 12.96
CA GLN A 74 -5.26 1.79 12.63
C GLN A 74 -6.16 2.88 12.03
N THR A 75 -6.05 4.10 12.53
CA THR A 75 -6.85 5.24 12.01
C THR A 75 -6.33 5.76 10.67
N ASN A 76 -5.05 5.58 10.35
CA ASN A 76 -4.42 6.10 9.14
C ASN A 76 -4.27 5.09 7.99
N GLY A 77 -4.93 3.96 8.01
CA GLY A 77 -4.97 3.05 6.87
C GLY A 77 -4.60 1.60 7.15
N SER A 78 -4.23 1.25 8.37
CA SER A 78 -4.10 -0.14 8.83
C SER A 78 -5.37 -0.60 9.52
N SER A 79 -6.54 -0.23 8.99
CA SER A 79 -7.80 -0.66 9.57
C SER A 79 -8.05 -2.14 9.34
N SER A 80 -8.92 -2.73 10.15
CA SER A 80 -9.33 -4.14 10.08
C SER A 80 -9.85 -4.58 8.69
N ALA A 81 -10.20 -3.64 7.82
CA ALA A 81 -10.64 -3.91 6.46
C ALA A 81 -9.53 -4.43 5.53
N THR A 82 -8.25 -4.22 5.87
CA THR A 82 -7.10 -4.64 5.07
C THR A 82 -6.37 -5.86 5.61
N ASN A 83 -6.85 -6.48 6.70
CA ASN A 83 -6.17 -7.57 7.41
C ASN A 83 -4.69 -7.26 7.75
N ALA A 84 -4.34 -5.99 7.86
CA ALA A 84 -2.98 -5.58 8.20
C ALA A 84 -2.74 -5.75 9.69
N VAL A 85 -1.68 -6.49 10.03
CA VAL A 85 -1.23 -6.65 11.41
C VAL A 85 -0.24 -5.53 11.74
N VAL A 86 -0.57 -4.73 12.74
CA VAL A 86 0.32 -3.69 13.25
C VAL A 86 1.16 -4.25 14.38
N THR A 87 2.49 -4.30 14.19
CA THR A 87 3.44 -4.69 15.22
C THR A 87 4.30 -3.50 15.61
N VAL A 88 4.26 -3.11 16.88
CA VAL A 88 5.06 -2.01 17.41
C VAL A 88 6.17 -2.59 18.29
N ASN A 89 7.43 -2.38 17.90
CA ASN A 89 8.60 -2.80 18.65
C ASN A 89 9.20 -1.58 19.37
N ASN A 90 9.16 -1.60 20.71
CA ASN A 90 9.79 -0.59 21.54
C ASN A 90 10.53 -1.27 22.73
N PRO A 91 11.86 -1.24 22.78
CA PRO A 91 12.79 -0.64 21.80
C PRO A 91 12.83 -1.43 20.48
N PRO A 92 13.27 -0.78 19.36
CA PRO A 92 13.39 -1.46 18.07
C PRO A 92 14.44 -2.58 18.16
N SER A 93 14.07 -3.77 17.68
CA SER A 93 14.94 -4.96 17.75
C SER A 93 15.86 -5.13 16.54
N THR A 94 15.51 -4.48 15.40
CA THR A 94 16.23 -4.57 14.13
C THR A 94 16.21 -3.22 13.40
N GLY A 95 17.27 -2.91 12.67
CA GLY A 95 17.37 -1.70 11.85
C GLY A 95 18.64 -0.89 12.09
N CYS A 96 18.90 0.10 11.21
CA CYS A 96 20.03 1.00 11.37
C CYS A 96 19.87 1.84 12.65
N GLY A 97 20.76 1.69 13.60
CA GLY A 97 20.76 2.44 14.85
C GLY A 97 20.13 1.74 16.04
N CYS A 98 19.69 0.49 15.87
CA CYS A 98 19.31 -0.37 17.00
C CYS A 98 20.57 -0.80 17.77
N GLN A 99 21.14 0.11 18.57
CA GLN A 99 22.10 -0.32 19.57
C GLN A 99 21.33 -0.81 20.80
N PRO A 100 21.69 -1.98 21.37
CA PRO A 100 21.14 -2.37 22.66
C PRO A 100 21.48 -1.26 23.68
N PRO A 101 20.60 -0.97 24.63
CA PRO A 101 20.90 0.02 25.67
C PRO A 101 22.22 -0.35 26.31
N VAL A 102 23.17 0.59 26.32
CA VAL A 102 24.41 0.44 27.04
C VAL A 102 24.04 0.34 28.52
N GLN A 103 24.15 -0.83 29.09
CA GLN A 103 24.00 -1.02 30.52
C GLN A 103 25.20 -0.34 31.19
N MET A 104 24.97 0.79 31.79
CA MET A 104 25.90 1.35 32.76
C MET A 104 25.68 0.70 34.12
#